data_a480fc7cd36144ccd2f8411b3a3349a3
#
_entry.id   a480fc7cd36144ccd2f8411b3a3349a3
#
_cell.length_a   1.000
_cell.length_b   1.000
_cell.length_c   1.000
_cell.angle_alpha   90.00
_cell.angle_beta   90.00
_cell.angle_gamma   90.00
#
_symmetry.space_group_name_H-M   'P 1'
#
loop_
_entity.id
_entity.type
_entity.pdbx_description
1 polymer ?
#
loop_
_entity_poly.entity_id
_entity_poly.type
_entity_poly.pdbx_seq_one_letter_code
_entity_poly.pdbx_strand_id
1 'polypeptide(L)'
;MLPDRVVLTWNDNTATTQSVSWRTDTSVMSGYAQIGVANASGRSMQTNEFKAVTTLFRSDINDAHYHNITFTDLEPNTIYAYRVGDGENWTEYYHFKTASLEPQPFSFIYFGDAQNEVKTHWSRVFREAFRDAPRAAFTLHAGDLVDEHYMDAQWGEWHQAPDWVNGTIPVIATPGNHEYLDDSQRKRIWTTKGGKEVKIDVDEYS
;
A
#
# COMPACT_ATOMS: atom_id res chain seq x y z
N MET A 1 -5.75 10.76 -13.40
CA MET A 1 -6.50 9.69 -12.66
C MET A 1 -6.22 9.89 -11.18
N LEU A 2 -7.21 9.67 -10.29
CA LEU A 2 -6.96 9.74 -8.85
C LEU A 2 -6.02 8.61 -8.43
N PRO A 3 -5.13 8.84 -7.45
CA PRO A 3 -4.31 7.79 -6.87
C PRO A 3 -5.12 6.63 -6.29
N ASP A 4 -4.63 5.42 -6.45
CA ASP A 4 -5.14 4.22 -5.82
C ASP A 4 -4.01 3.44 -5.12
N ARG A 5 -4.32 2.31 -4.49
CA ARG A 5 -3.38 1.43 -3.78
C ARG A 5 -2.49 2.20 -2.80
N VAL A 6 -3.08 3.14 -2.06
CA VAL A 6 -2.34 3.91 -1.04
C VAL A 6 -2.01 3.00 0.14
N VAL A 7 -0.73 2.84 0.42
CA VAL A 7 -0.23 1.97 1.50
C VAL A 7 0.80 2.69 2.33
N LEU A 8 0.59 2.72 3.64
CA LEU A 8 1.63 3.07 4.60
C LEU A 8 2.51 1.87 4.90
N THR A 9 3.81 2.10 5.04
CA THR A 9 4.76 1.10 5.51
C THR A 9 5.91 1.78 6.27
N TRP A 10 6.76 0.99 6.90
CA TRP A 10 7.92 1.51 7.60
C TRP A 10 9.21 1.14 6.86
N ASN A 11 10.11 2.10 6.75
CA ASN A 11 11.43 1.93 6.15
C ASN A 11 12.56 2.23 7.12
N ASP A 12 12.27 2.95 8.21
CA ASP A 12 13.25 3.38 9.20
C ASP A 12 12.57 3.56 10.57
N ASN A 13 13.08 4.44 11.43
CA ASN A 13 12.59 4.69 12.77
C ASN A 13 11.11 5.12 12.77
N THR A 14 10.26 4.25 13.29
CA THR A 14 8.80 4.42 13.30
C THR A 14 8.30 5.60 14.15
N ALA A 15 9.14 6.16 15.02
CA ALA A 15 8.81 7.32 15.83
C ALA A 15 9.02 8.65 15.07
N THR A 16 9.90 8.67 14.05
CA THR A 16 10.31 9.89 13.37
C THR A 16 10.18 9.82 11.85
N THR A 17 9.77 8.67 11.31
CA THR A 17 9.59 8.50 9.86
C THR A 17 8.30 7.75 9.53
N GLN A 18 7.79 7.96 8.32
CA GLN A 18 6.67 7.20 7.76
C GLN A 18 6.81 7.16 6.24
N SER A 19 6.73 5.98 5.67
CA SER A 19 6.72 5.80 4.22
C SER A 19 5.30 5.60 3.70
N VAL A 20 5.03 6.11 2.52
CA VAL A 20 3.79 5.88 1.78
C VAL A 20 4.09 5.58 0.32
N SER A 21 3.37 4.62 -0.23
CA SER A 21 3.36 4.32 -1.65
C SER A 21 1.94 4.39 -2.20
N TRP A 22 1.82 4.73 -3.48
CA TRP A 22 0.54 4.74 -4.19
C TRP A 22 0.75 4.52 -5.69
N ARG A 23 -0.32 4.21 -6.39
CA ARG A 23 -0.30 3.98 -7.83
C ARG A 23 -1.13 5.04 -8.57
N THR A 24 -0.71 5.37 -9.80
CA THR A 24 -1.48 6.14 -10.78
C THR A 24 -1.32 5.51 -12.16
N ASP A 25 -2.06 5.98 -13.14
CA ASP A 25 -1.76 5.67 -14.53
C ASP A 25 -0.48 6.36 -15.02
N THR A 26 0.01 5.99 -16.19
CA THR A 26 1.26 6.50 -16.76
C THR A 26 1.19 7.95 -17.23
N SER A 27 0.01 8.60 -17.21
CA SER A 27 -0.10 10.03 -17.54
C SER A 27 0.45 10.92 -16.41
N VAL A 28 0.48 10.42 -15.18
CA VAL A 28 1.03 11.11 -14.00
C VAL A 28 2.53 10.84 -13.90
N MET A 29 3.34 11.73 -14.48
CA MET A 29 4.80 11.58 -14.51
C MET A 29 5.50 11.91 -13.20
N SER A 30 4.84 12.59 -12.29
CA SER A 30 5.39 12.98 -10.98
C SER A 30 4.30 12.88 -9.92
N GLY A 31 4.58 12.14 -8.86
CA GLY A 31 3.74 12.07 -7.67
C GLY A 31 4.16 13.09 -6.62
N TYR A 32 3.21 13.57 -5.84
CA TYR A 32 3.42 14.48 -4.72
C TYR A 32 2.63 14.03 -3.51
N ALA A 33 3.15 14.32 -2.34
CA ALA A 33 2.46 14.09 -1.08
C ALA A 33 2.49 15.36 -0.24
N GLN A 34 1.40 15.65 0.46
CA GLN A 34 1.32 16.71 1.45
C GLN A 34 1.11 16.11 2.83
N ILE A 35 1.79 16.64 3.84
CA ILE A 35 1.70 16.17 5.22
C ILE A 35 1.74 17.36 6.17
N GLY A 36 1.00 17.27 7.27
CA GLY A 36 1.04 18.22 8.39
C GLY A 36 0.54 17.57 9.67
N VAL A 37 0.82 18.19 10.80
CA VAL A 37 0.27 17.74 12.08
C VAL A 37 -1.25 17.91 12.05
N ALA A 38 -1.96 16.81 12.35
CA ALA A 38 -3.41 16.83 12.35
C ALA A 38 -3.96 17.77 13.43
N ASN A 39 -4.91 18.59 13.08
CA ASN A 39 -5.62 19.46 14.01
C ASN A 39 -7.13 19.24 13.97
N ALA A 40 -7.79 19.56 15.07
CA ALA A 40 -9.23 19.31 15.22
C ALA A 40 -10.12 20.14 14.27
N SER A 41 -9.60 21.21 13.69
CA SER A 41 -10.40 22.12 12.86
C SER A 41 -10.38 21.77 11.36
N GLY A 42 -9.38 21.06 10.90
CA GLY A 42 -9.18 20.68 9.49
C GLY A 42 -9.00 21.88 8.52
N ARG A 43 -9.39 23.08 8.92
CA ARG A 43 -9.44 24.27 8.05
C ARG A 43 -8.15 25.07 7.97
N SER A 44 -7.23 24.86 8.88
CA SER A 44 -5.99 25.65 8.98
C SER A 44 -4.76 24.76 9.18
N MET A 45 -4.82 23.52 8.72
CA MET A 45 -3.67 22.64 8.78
C MET A 45 -2.60 23.16 7.82
N GLN A 46 -1.43 23.49 8.37
CA GLN A 46 -0.26 23.78 7.56
C GLN A 46 0.33 22.46 7.07
N THR A 47 0.52 22.36 5.78
CA THR A 47 1.10 21.17 5.14
C THR A 47 2.38 21.54 4.41
N ASN A 48 3.35 20.65 4.47
CA ASN A 48 4.51 20.65 3.60
C ASN A 48 4.25 19.69 2.43
N GLU A 49 4.69 20.09 1.24
CA GLU A 49 4.59 19.29 0.03
C GLU A 49 5.95 18.69 -0.32
N PHE A 50 5.93 17.43 -0.74
CA PHE A 50 7.10 16.67 -1.09
C PHE A 50 6.88 15.95 -2.43
N LYS A 51 7.90 15.93 -3.27
CA LYS A 51 7.90 15.17 -4.51
C LYS A 51 8.30 13.72 -4.23
N ALA A 52 7.54 12.78 -4.75
CA ALA A 52 7.81 11.35 -4.64
C ALA A 52 8.82 10.85 -5.68
N VAL A 53 9.45 9.73 -5.40
CA VAL A 53 10.14 8.91 -6.39
C VAL A 53 9.07 8.19 -7.21
N THR A 54 9.17 8.26 -8.54
CA THR A 54 8.21 7.63 -9.47
C THR A 54 8.91 6.52 -10.23
N THR A 55 8.31 5.33 -10.25
CA THR A 55 8.82 4.15 -10.94
C THR A 55 7.74 3.60 -11.87
N LEU A 56 8.10 3.32 -13.11
CA LEU A 56 7.21 2.62 -14.03
C LEU A 56 7.13 1.14 -13.63
N PHE A 57 5.92 0.65 -13.50
CA PHE A 57 5.64 -0.76 -13.28
C PHE A 57 4.78 -1.30 -14.43
N ARG A 58 5.15 -2.48 -14.92
CA ARG A 58 4.44 -3.18 -15.98
C ARG A 58 3.75 -4.40 -15.41
N SER A 59 2.45 -4.46 -15.54
CA SER A 59 1.67 -5.63 -15.13
C SER A 59 1.08 -6.35 -16.36
N ASP A 60 0.47 -7.49 -16.10
CA ASP A 60 -0.27 -8.26 -17.11
C ASP A 60 -1.47 -7.50 -17.70
N ILE A 61 -1.99 -6.51 -16.96
CA ILE A 61 -3.16 -5.71 -17.37
C ILE A 61 -2.75 -4.41 -18.08
N ASN A 62 -1.86 -3.63 -17.44
CA ASN A 62 -1.44 -2.31 -17.93
C ASN A 62 -0.13 -1.84 -17.28
N ASP A 63 0.47 -0.83 -17.91
CA ASP A 63 1.55 -0.06 -17.33
C ASP A 63 0.97 0.94 -16.33
N ALA A 64 1.66 1.14 -15.21
CA ALA A 64 1.28 2.09 -14.16
C ALA A 64 2.53 2.77 -13.57
N HIS A 65 2.36 3.94 -12.97
CA HIS A 65 3.39 4.56 -12.15
C HIS A 65 3.11 4.28 -10.67
N TYR A 66 4.12 3.75 -9.99
CA TYR A 66 4.16 3.70 -8.54
C TYR A 66 5.00 4.85 -8.02
N HIS A 67 4.48 5.52 -7.02
CA HIS A 67 5.11 6.64 -6.36
C HIS A 67 5.42 6.26 -4.92
N ASN A 68 6.58 6.66 -4.43
CA ASN A 68 7.00 6.37 -3.06
C ASN A 68 7.66 7.59 -2.44
N ILE A 69 7.39 7.81 -1.17
CA ILE A 69 8.06 8.82 -0.36
C ILE A 69 8.20 8.34 1.08
N THR A 70 9.29 8.73 1.73
CA THR A 70 9.45 8.62 3.18
C THR A 70 9.49 10.02 3.78
N PHE A 71 8.51 10.32 4.61
CA PHE A 71 8.53 11.50 5.46
C PHE A 71 9.53 11.29 6.58
N THR A 72 10.38 12.27 6.84
CA THR A 72 11.40 12.27 7.89
C THR A 72 11.19 13.43 8.86
N ASP A 73 11.93 13.43 9.95
CA ASP A 73 11.90 14.48 10.96
C ASP A 73 10.51 14.71 11.56
N LEU A 74 9.74 13.64 11.64
CA LEU A 74 8.43 13.64 12.28
C LEU A 74 8.58 13.65 13.80
N GLU A 75 7.63 14.26 14.47
CA GLU A 75 7.53 14.27 15.93
C GLU A 75 7.02 12.91 16.44
N PRO A 76 7.63 12.30 17.47
CA PRO A 76 7.14 11.07 18.06
C PRO A 76 5.75 11.22 18.69
N ASN A 77 5.00 10.11 18.76
CA ASN A 77 3.68 10.04 19.39
C ASN A 77 2.67 11.09 18.88
N THR A 78 2.80 11.50 17.61
CA THR A 78 2.05 12.60 17.00
C THR A 78 1.17 12.09 15.87
N ILE A 79 -0.04 12.63 15.78
CA ILE A 79 -0.97 12.31 14.68
C ILE A 79 -0.72 13.28 13.52
N TYR A 80 -0.45 12.72 12.37
CA TYR A 80 -0.31 13.43 11.11
C TYR A 80 -1.49 13.18 10.20
N ALA A 81 -1.83 14.17 9.40
CA ALA A 81 -2.70 14.03 8.25
C ALA A 81 -1.88 14.21 6.97
N TYR A 82 -2.09 13.35 6.01
CA TYR A 82 -1.42 13.42 4.71
C TYR A 82 -2.38 13.08 3.57
N ARG A 83 -2.02 13.49 2.38
CA ARG A 83 -2.68 13.09 1.13
C ARG A 83 -1.65 12.96 0.02
N VAL A 84 -2.00 12.20 -1.01
CA VAL A 84 -1.14 11.95 -2.17
C VAL A 84 -1.86 12.35 -3.45
N GLY A 85 -1.08 12.70 -4.48
CA GLY A 85 -1.65 13.19 -5.72
C GLY A 85 -0.62 13.46 -6.81
N ASP A 86 -1.04 14.24 -7.81
CA ASP A 86 -0.22 14.70 -8.93
C ASP A 86 0.18 16.19 -8.85
N GLY A 87 -0.16 16.84 -7.73
CA GLY A 87 0.04 18.27 -7.50
C GLY A 87 -1.22 19.12 -7.76
N GLU A 88 -2.18 18.61 -8.52
CA GLU A 88 -3.47 19.23 -8.79
C GLU A 88 -4.63 18.42 -8.20
N ASN A 89 -4.63 17.11 -8.46
CA ASN A 89 -5.64 16.18 -7.99
C ASN A 89 -5.09 15.38 -6.81
N TRP A 90 -5.85 15.36 -5.71
CA TRP A 90 -5.44 14.80 -4.44
C TRP A 90 -6.45 13.76 -3.94
N THR A 91 -5.95 12.78 -3.19
CA THR A 91 -6.83 11.92 -2.37
C THR A 91 -7.48 12.72 -1.26
N GLU A 92 -8.44 12.13 -0.57
CA GLU A 92 -8.84 12.57 0.76
C GLU A 92 -7.65 12.50 1.73
N TYR A 93 -7.73 13.20 2.87
CA TYR A 93 -6.72 13.13 3.90
C TYR A 93 -6.80 11.81 4.67
N TYR A 94 -5.69 11.09 4.69
CA TYR A 94 -5.46 9.97 5.60
C TYR A 94 -4.78 10.46 6.88
N HIS A 95 -4.92 9.68 7.96
CA HIS A 95 -4.29 9.98 9.22
C HIS A 95 -3.46 8.77 9.68
N PHE A 96 -2.28 9.04 10.22
CA PHE A 96 -1.50 8.04 10.94
C PHE A 96 -0.90 8.64 12.19
N LYS A 97 -0.42 7.76 13.08
CA LYS A 97 0.26 8.18 14.31
C LYS A 97 1.66 7.61 14.33
N THR A 98 2.66 8.47 14.56
CA THR A 98 4.05 8.04 14.81
C THR A 98 4.15 7.27 16.13
N ALA A 99 5.10 6.34 16.22
CA ALA A 99 5.34 5.61 17.44
C ALA A 99 5.88 6.53 18.55
N SER A 100 5.76 6.09 19.81
CA SER A 100 6.40 6.73 20.94
C SER A 100 7.88 6.34 21.02
N LEU A 101 8.72 7.24 21.52
CA LEU A 101 10.09 6.88 21.92
C LEU A 101 10.13 6.10 23.24
N GLU A 102 9.11 6.27 24.08
CA GLU A 102 8.99 5.52 25.33
C GLU A 102 8.24 4.20 25.10
N PRO A 103 8.63 3.12 25.78
CA PRO A 103 7.94 1.86 25.70
C PRO A 103 6.46 2.00 26.10
N GLN A 104 5.56 1.61 25.21
CA GLN A 104 4.12 1.62 25.46
C GLN A 104 3.50 0.30 24.97
N PRO A 105 2.46 -0.20 25.66
CA PRO A 105 1.67 -1.31 25.16
C PRO A 105 1.04 -0.94 23.80
N PHE A 106 1.06 -1.87 22.87
CA PHE A 106 0.37 -1.73 21.58
C PHE A 106 -0.28 -3.05 21.18
N SER A 107 -1.22 -2.97 20.27
CA SER A 107 -1.80 -4.12 19.57
C SER A 107 -1.49 -4.03 18.08
N PHE A 108 -1.48 -5.17 17.41
CA PHE A 108 -1.38 -5.26 15.97
C PHE A 108 -2.32 -6.37 15.47
N ILE A 109 -2.64 -6.34 14.19
CA ILE A 109 -3.45 -7.37 13.54
C ILE A 109 -2.52 -8.26 12.74
N TYR A 110 -2.64 -9.57 12.91
CA TYR A 110 -1.87 -10.57 12.19
C TYR A 110 -2.77 -11.32 11.22
N PHE A 111 -2.33 -11.38 9.95
CA PHE A 111 -2.99 -12.14 8.90
C PHE A 111 -2.00 -13.13 8.26
N GLY A 112 -2.51 -14.25 7.80
CA GLY A 112 -1.81 -15.19 6.92
C GLY A 112 -2.75 -15.64 5.82
N ASP A 113 -2.21 -16.05 4.69
CA ASP A 113 -2.92 -16.73 3.59
C ASP A 113 -4.19 -15.98 3.15
N ALA A 114 -4.04 -14.70 2.83
CA ALA A 114 -5.14 -13.87 2.33
C ALA A 114 -5.62 -14.31 0.93
N GLN A 115 -4.79 -15.01 0.19
CA GLN A 115 -5.06 -15.58 -1.12
C GLN A 115 -6.44 -16.26 -1.17
N ASN A 116 -7.02 -16.50 -2.31
CA ASN A 116 -8.33 -17.09 -2.51
C ASN A 116 -9.52 -16.26 -2.01
N GLU A 117 -10.38 -15.86 -2.92
CA GLU A 117 -11.59 -15.10 -2.61
C GLU A 117 -11.32 -13.82 -1.81
N VAL A 118 -10.20 -13.13 -2.13
CA VAL A 118 -9.69 -11.95 -1.42
C VAL A 118 -10.78 -10.89 -1.27
N LYS A 119 -11.45 -10.55 -2.36
CA LYS A 119 -12.48 -9.53 -2.36
C LYS A 119 -13.75 -9.95 -1.62
N THR A 120 -14.15 -11.21 -1.71
CA THR A 120 -15.42 -11.69 -1.21
C THR A 120 -15.36 -12.21 0.23
N HIS A 121 -14.27 -12.84 0.63
CA HIS A 121 -14.14 -13.44 1.96
C HIS A 121 -13.12 -12.72 2.83
N TRP A 122 -11.88 -12.56 2.36
CA TRP A 122 -10.84 -11.94 3.17
C TRP A 122 -11.16 -10.47 3.51
N SER A 123 -11.80 -9.73 2.62
CA SER A 123 -12.26 -8.36 2.92
C SER A 123 -13.18 -8.28 4.14
N ARG A 124 -13.99 -9.31 4.38
CA ARG A 124 -14.87 -9.39 5.57
C ARG A 124 -14.06 -9.69 6.82
N VAL A 125 -13.13 -10.66 6.73
CA VAL A 125 -12.21 -10.99 7.84
C VAL A 125 -11.41 -9.76 8.23
N PHE A 126 -10.87 -9.03 7.26
CA PHE A 126 -10.12 -7.81 7.50
C PHE A 126 -10.96 -6.75 8.25
N ARG A 127 -12.19 -6.51 7.79
CA ARG A 127 -13.09 -5.53 8.43
C ARG A 127 -13.48 -5.92 9.86
N GLU A 128 -13.71 -7.20 10.11
CA GLU A 128 -14.00 -7.69 11.46
C GLU A 128 -12.77 -7.52 12.37
N ALA A 129 -11.57 -7.91 11.90
CA ALA A 129 -10.34 -7.72 12.64
C ALA A 129 -10.07 -6.23 12.95
N PHE A 130 -10.27 -5.37 11.97
CA PHE A 130 -10.14 -3.92 12.17
C PHE A 130 -11.18 -3.37 13.15
N ARG A 131 -12.42 -3.85 13.10
CA ARG A 131 -13.47 -3.47 14.08
C ARG A 131 -13.07 -3.84 15.50
N ASP A 132 -12.44 -5.01 15.67
CA ASP A 132 -12.03 -5.50 16.98
C ASP A 132 -10.75 -4.79 17.49
N ALA A 133 -9.88 -4.36 16.59
CA ALA A 133 -8.63 -3.66 16.90
C ALA A 133 -8.44 -2.37 16.08
N PRO A 134 -9.33 -1.36 16.18
CA PRO A 134 -9.29 -0.15 15.35
C PRO A 134 -8.12 0.78 15.68
N ARG A 135 -7.36 0.49 16.73
CA ARG A 135 -6.15 1.22 17.15
C ARG A 135 -4.89 0.38 17.02
N ALA A 136 -4.93 -0.66 16.19
CA ALA A 136 -3.75 -1.45 15.90
C ALA A 136 -2.64 -0.53 15.37
N ALA A 137 -1.42 -0.74 15.86
CA ALA A 137 -0.27 0.06 15.44
C ALA A 137 0.16 -0.28 14.01
N PHE A 138 -0.08 -1.51 13.55
CA PHE A 138 0.21 -1.99 12.21
C PHE A 138 -0.57 -3.27 11.91
N THR A 139 -0.60 -3.66 10.63
CA THR A 139 -1.01 -4.99 10.20
C THR A 139 0.23 -5.78 9.77
N LEU A 140 0.32 -7.03 10.18
CA LEU A 140 1.38 -7.96 9.81
C LEU A 140 0.79 -9.07 8.94
N HIS A 141 1.33 -9.22 7.74
CA HIS A 141 0.90 -10.24 6.78
C HIS A 141 2.01 -11.26 6.58
N ALA A 142 1.72 -12.52 6.85
CA ALA A 142 2.68 -13.62 6.84
C ALA A 142 2.79 -14.35 5.50
N GLY A 143 2.60 -13.64 4.41
CA GLY A 143 2.72 -14.16 3.05
C GLY A 143 1.42 -14.71 2.48
N ASP A 144 1.50 -15.21 1.27
CA ASP A 144 0.40 -15.70 0.46
C ASP A 144 -0.74 -14.66 0.40
N LEU A 145 -0.37 -13.45 -0.02
CA LEU A 145 -1.27 -12.29 -0.11
C LEU A 145 -2.26 -12.45 -1.24
N VAL A 146 -1.79 -13.04 -2.34
CA VAL A 146 -2.54 -13.35 -3.56
C VAL A 146 -2.21 -14.79 -3.98
N ASP A 147 -3.09 -15.40 -4.77
CA ASP A 147 -2.88 -16.76 -5.26
C ASP A 147 -1.85 -16.80 -6.40
N GLU A 148 -1.92 -15.82 -7.30
CA GLU A 148 -1.06 -15.71 -8.48
C GLU A 148 -0.42 -14.31 -8.54
N HIS A 149 0.83 -14.19 -8.08
CA HIS A 149 1.52 -12.91 -7.93
C HIS A 149 1.67 -12.10 -9.24
N TYR A 150 1.67 -12.75 -10.39
CA TYR A 150 1.76 -12.09 -11.69
C TYR A 150 0.43 -11.53 -12.20
N MET A 151 -0.70 -11.79 -11.50
CA MET A 151 -2.02 -11.30 -11.87
C MET A 151 -2.34 -9.98 -11.12
N ASP A 152 -2.19 -8.84 -11.80
CA ASP A 152 -2.48 -7.53 -11.19
C ASP A 152 -3.94 -7.36 -10.73
N ALA A 153 -4.87 -8.14 -11.31
CA ALA A 153 -6.24 -8.19 -10.85
C ALA A 153 -6.35 -8.64 -9.38
N GLN A 154 -5.61 -9.67 -8.99
CA GLN A 154 -5.60 -10.17 -7.61
C GLN A 154 -4.96 -9.16 -6.64
N TRP A 155 -3.86 -8.51 -7.05
CA TRP A 155 -3.29 -7.39 -6.29
C TRP A 155 -4.29 -6.24 -6.16
N GLY A 156 -5.08 -5.97 -7.21
CA GLY A 156 -6.18 -5.01 -7.14
C GLY A 156 -7.20 -5.36 -6.06
N GLU A 157 -7.60 -6.63 -5.97
CA GLU A 157 -8.50 -7.12 -4.92
C GLU A 157 -7.87 -7.01 -3.53
N TRP A 158 -6.58 -7.37 -3.40
CA TRP A 158 -5.86 -7.30 -2.14
C TRP A 158 -5.77 -5.87 -1.60
N HIS A 159 -5.52 -4.89 -2.47
CA HIS A 159 -5.50 -3.48 -2.07
C HIS A 159 -6.90 -2.93 -1.77
N GLN A 160 -7.92 -3.39 -2.51
CA GLN A 160 -9.30 -2.94 -2.31
C GLN A 160 -9.96 -3.51 -1.04
N ALA A 161 -9.53 -4.68 -0.59
CA ALA A 161 -10.14 -5.35 0.56
C ALA A 161 -10.00 -4.54 1.86
N PRO A 162 -8.79 -4.04 2.24
CA PRO A 162 -8.61 -3.12 3.36
C PRO A 162 -8.95 -1.67 3.02
N ASP A 163 -8.90 -1.30 1.73
CA ASP A 163 -9.21 0.03 1.23
C ASP A 163 -8.42 1.15 1.97
N TRP A 164 -9.10 2.17 2.47
CA TRP A 164 -8.50 3.31 3.18
C TRP A 164 -7.73 2.92 4.44
N VAL A 165 -7.94 1.74 5.01
CA VAL A 165 -7.22 1.29 6.22
C VAL A 165 -5.73 1.18 5.97
N ASN A 166 -5.30 0.68 4.79
CA ASN A 166 -3.90 0.61 4.40
C ASN A 166 -3.24 2.00 4.28
N GLY A 167 -4.02 3.04 4.07
CA GLY A 167 -3.58 4.43 4.11
C GLY A 167 -3.52 5.03 5.52
N THR A 168 -4.00 4.32 6.55
CA THR A 168 -4.05 4.83 7.94
C THR A 168 -3.28 3.98 8.93
N ILE A 169 -3.14 2.69 8.69
CA ILE A 169 -2.38 1.76 9.53
C ILE A 169 -1.25 1.18 8.69
N PRO A 170 0.02 1.28 9.12
CA PRO A 170 1.14 0.71 8.40
C PRO A 170 1.01 -0.79 8.16
N VAL A 171 1.35 -1.20 6.95
CA VAL A 171 1.34 -2.59 6.50
C VAL A 171 2.75 -3.14 6.52
N ILE A 172 2.95 -4.27 7.18
CA ILE A 172 4.18 -5.06 7.12
C ILE A 172 3.81 -6.39 6.47
N ALA A 173 4.30 -6.61 5.26
CA ALA A 173 4.05 -7.84 4.53
C ALA A 173 5.36 -8.57 4.25
N THR A 174 5.34 -9.89 4.39
CA THR A 174 6.40 -10.77 3.90
C THR A 174 5.85 -11.60 2.75
N PRO A 175 6.64 -11.90 1.73
CA PRO A 175 6.20 -12.81 0.67
C PRO A 175 6.07 -14.24 1.20
N GLY A 176 5.04 -14.94 0.76
CA GLY A 176 4.85 -16.38 0.92
C GLY A 176 5.28 -17.14 -0.34
N ASN A 177 4.95 -18.43 -0.43
CA ASN A 177 5.33 -19.23 -1.60
C ASN A 177 4.56 -18.83 -2.87
N HIS A 178 3.37 -18.24 -2.75
CA HIS A 178 2.59 -17.75 -3.88
C HIS A 178 3.14 -16.46 -4.49
N GLU A 179 3.93 -15.69 -3.75
CA GLU A 179 4.64 -14.52 -4.26
C GLU A 179 5.96 -14.85 -4.95
N TYR A 180 6.42 -16.12 -4.88
CA TYR A 180 7.63 -16.56 -5.57
C TYR A 180 7.30 -17.52 -6.69
N LEU A 181 7.90 -17.32 -7.86
CA LEU A 181 7.95 -18.33 -8.90
C LEU A 181 9.05 -19.34 -8.58
N ASP A 182 8.71 -20.63 -8.59
CA ASP A 182 9.73 -21.64 -8.75
C ASP A 182 10.21 -21.71 -10.22
N ASP A 183 11.40 -22.29 -10.44
CA ASP A 183 11.98 -22.39 -11.78
C ASP A 183 11.13 -23.22 -12.76
N SER A 184 10.22 -24.05 -12.27
CA SER A 184 9.30 -24.84 -13.09
C SER A 184 8.12 -24.01 -13.58
N GLN A 185 7.71 -23.03 -12.83
CA GLN A 185 6.60 -22.13 -13.13
C GLN A 185 7.03 -21.00 -14.07
N ARG A 186 8.25 -20.49 -13.95
CA ARG A 186 8.83 -19.47 -14.85
C ARG A 186 8.68 -19.82 -16.34
N LYS A 187 8.66 -21.08 -16.67
CA LYS A 187 8.55 -21.57 -18.07
C LYS A 187 7.10 -21.68 -18.56
N ARG A 188 6.08 -21.48 -17.75
CA ARG A 188 4.69 -21.79 -18.05
C ARG A 188 3.70 -20.64 -17.91
N ILE A 189 4.15 -19.44 -17.59
CA ILE A 189 3.21 -18.33 -17.44
C ILE A 189 2.74 -17.85 -18.78
N TRP A 190 1.45 -18.03 -18.99
CA TRP A 190 0.72 -17.54 -20.15
C TRP A 190 -0.38 -16.61 -19.68
N THR A 191 -0.51 -15.47 -20.29
CA THR A 191 -1.67 -14.59 -20.09
C THR A 191 -2.42 -14.41 -21.39
N THR A 192 -3.68 -14.03 -21.29
CA THR A 192 -4.50 -13.72 -22.45
C THR A 192 -4.48 -12.20 -22.71
N LYS A 193 -3.75 -11.75 -23.70
CA LYS A 193 -3.76 -10.36 -24.14
C LYS A 193 -4.55 -10.25 -25.45
N GLY A 194 -5.70 -9.57 -25.43
CA GLY A 194 -6.56 -9.40 -26.60
C GLY A 194 -7.11 -10.71 -27.16
N GLY A 195 -7.37 -11.73 -26.33
CA GLY A 195 -7.90 -13.03 -26.74
C GLY A 195 -6.85 -14.00 -27.29
N LYS A 196 -5.55 -13.67 -27.19
CA LYS A 196 -4.44 -14.56 -27.56
C LYS A 196 -3.60 -14.88 -26.33
N GLU A 197 -3.23 -16.14 -26.20
CA GLU A 197 -2.24 -16.55 -25.20
C GLU A 197 -0.88 -15.93 -25.54
N VAL A 198 -0.31 -15.20 -24.62
CA VAL A 198 1.02 -14.59 -24.72
C VAL A 198 1.85 -15.05 -23.55
N LYS A 199 3.06 -15.55 -23.83
CA LYS A 199 4.02 -15.89 -22.77
C LYS A 199 4.48 -14.60 -22.08
N ILE A 200 4.33 -14.55 -20.77
CA ILE A 200 4.90 -13.45 -19.97
C ILE A 200 6.36 -13.80 -19.70
N ASP A 201 7.25 -12.88 -19.98
CA ASP A 201 8.62 -12.94 -19.51
C ASP A 201 8.66 -12.34 -18.11
N VAL A 202 8.77 -13.19 -17.11
CA VAL A 202 8.71 -12.79 -15.69
C VAL A 202 9.92 -11.96 -15.26
N ASP A 203 11.01 -12.02 -16.01
CA ASP A 203 12.18 -11.18 -15.73
C ASP A 203 11.92 -9.69 -16.05
N GLU A 204 10.83 -9.38 -16.76
CA GLU A 204 10.38 -7.99 -16.99
C GLU A 204 9.53 -7.43 -15.83
N TYR A 205 9.07 -8.27 -14.87
CA TYR A 205 8.14 -7.89 -13.80
C TYR A 205 8.72 -8.07 -12.38
N SER A 206 9.98 -8.40 -12.26
CA SER A 206 10.69 -8.57 -10.98
C SER A 206 11.44 -7.31 -10.52
#